data_03cfe28e1bfa0bd3964008f67ec7df59
#
_entry.id   03cfe28e1bfa0bd3964008f67ec7df59
#
_cell.length_a   1.000
_cell.length_b   1.000
_cell.length_c   1.000
_cell.angle_alpha   90.00
_cell.angle_beta   90.00
_cell.angle_gamma   90.00
#
_symmetry.space_group_name_H-M   'P 1'
#
loop_
_entity.id
_entity.type
_entity.pdbx_description
1 polymer ?
#
loop_
_entity_poly.entity_id
_entity_poly.type
_entity_poly.pdbx_seq_one_letter_code
_entity_poly.pdbx_strand_id
1 'polypeptide(L)'
;MSKRVFLLSVLVLASFQFAWSQVQVHLGATTAYNATFVLDKGLSEDPRYNSKMTYNWAPVGFNVGVDFSRSFGLSLEAILSKQGQIYEIIDIAETVVGERRIDMSYLNLPLLMRFMSKGNAGARANFNLGPQLSLLQDASEVLEYTAHTQTFPQGTSLPEGATDVVQNPDGSVTATIPSQSPEEIFSKKANDFKNTEFQIAAAFGLDIDLSKHLYLSTQIRANYSLTDMRNGDVIEAISNGDGSDIFGERANLLVGVQVGVHYMFGTTRSFKYKSGK
;
A
#
# COMPACT_ATOMS: atom_id res chain seq x y z
N MET A 1 40.96 -13.58 -23.42
CA MET A 1 40.58 -13.46 -22.01
C MET A 1 41.85 -13.52 -21.17
N SER A 2 42.16 -12.50 -20.35
CA SER A 2 43.39 -12.50 -19.58
C SER A 2 43.36 -13.58 -18.50
N LYS A 3 44.48 -14.24 -18.21
CA LYS A 3 44.59 -15.29 -17.15
C LYS A 3 44.07 -14.82 -15.80
N ARG A 4 44.08 -13.48 -15.54
CA ARG A 4 43.58 -12.85 -14.32
C ARG A 4 42.06 -12.86 -14.24
N VAL A 5 41.34 -12.65 -15.36
CA VAL A 5 39.87 -12.68 -15.41
C VAL A 5 39.38 -14.13 -15.25
N PHE A 6 40.07 -15.10 -15.82
CA PHE A 6 39.75 -16.52 -15.63
C PHE A 6 39.94 -16.96 -14.17
N LEU A 7 41.04 -16.54 -13.51
CA LEU A 7 41.28 -16.86 -12.10
C LEU A 7 40.24 -16.22 -11.19
N LEU A 8 39.82 -14.97 -11.46
CA LEU A 8 38.76 -14.29 -10.71
C LEU A 8 37.40 -14.99 -10.87
N SER A 9 37.05 -15.41 -12.08
CA SER A 9 35.80 -16.15 -12.32
C SER A 9 35.81 -17.54 -11.66
N VAL A 10 36.94 -18.24 -11.65
CA VAL A 10 37.07 -19.52 -10.91
C VAL A 10 37.01 -19.31 -9.41
N LEU A 11 37.59 -18.24 -8.86
CA LEU A 11 37.53 -17.91 -7.44
C LEU A 11 36.11 -17.53 -7.02
N VAL A 12 35.37 -16.76 -7.84
CA VAL A 12 33.96 -16.42 -7.63
C VAL A 12 33.11 -17.69 -7.72
N LEU A 13 33.30 -18.57 -8.69
CA LEU A 13 32.59 -19.85 -8.81
C LEU A 13 32.89 -20.79 -7.63
N ALA A 14 34.14 -20.84 -7.17
CA ALA A 14 34.53 -21.66 -6.01
C ALA A 14 33.93 -21.13 -4.70
N SER A 15 33.84 -19.80 -4.54
CA SER A 15 33.18 -19.22 -3.36
C SER A 15 31.69 -19.54 -3.29
N PHE A 16 31.02 -19.71 -4.43
CA PHE A 16 29.62 -20.16 -4.47
C PHE A 16 29.43 -21.59 -3.95
N GLN A 17 30.39 -22.48 -4.16
CA GLN A 17 30.32 -23.88 -3.73
C GLN A 17 30.35 -24.04 -2.21
N PHE A 18 31.03 -23.17 -1.46
CA PHE A 18 31.07 -23.21 0.00
C PHE A 18 29.82 -22.61 0.67
N ALA A 19 29.04 -21.81 -0.05
CA ALA A 19 27.81 -21.20 0.48
C ALA A 19 26.63 -22.19 0.53
N TRP A 20 26.63 -23.26 -0.28
CA TRP A 20 25.49 -24.17 -0.44
C TRP A 20 25.21 -25.07 0.78
N SER A 21 26.16 -25.22 1.67
CA SER A 21 26.01 -26.09 2.88
C SER A 21 25.09 -25.50 3.95
N GLN A 22 24.67 -24.23 3.84
CA GLN A 22 23.84 -23.54 4.82
C GLN A 22 22.56 -22.93 4.25
N VAL A 23 22.29 -23.13 2.95
CA VAL A 23 21.12 -22.57 2.28
C VAL A 23 19.85 -23.25 2.81
N GLN A 24 18.91 -22.45 3.27
CA GLN A 24 17.58 -22.90 3.71
C GLN A 24 16.51 -22.26 2.82
N VAL A 25 15.61 -23.06 2.30
CA VAL A 25 14.45 -22.61 1.55
C VAL A 25 13.24 -22.63 2.46
N HIS A 26 12.40 -21.62 2.39
CA HIS A 26 11.13 -21.62 3.12
C HIS A 26 9.97 -21.22 2.21
N LEU A 27 8.80 -21.77 2.49
CA LEU A 27 7.53 -21.41 1.90
C LEU A 27 6.60 -20.93 3.02
N GLY A 28 5.84 -19.89 2.77
CA GLY A 28 4.92 -19.35 3.77
C GLY A 28 3.61 -18.84 3.17
N ALA A 29 2.62 -18.78 4.05
CA ALA A 29 1.38 -18.06 3.81
C ALA A 29 1.28 -16.91 4.81
N THR A 30 0.84 -15.75 4.34
CA THR A 30 0.78 -14.52 5.12
C THR A 30 -0.58 -13.87 5.01
N THR A 31 -0.94 -13.10 6.01
CA THR A 31 -2.09 -12.20 6.02
C THR A 31 -1.66 -10.86 6.62
N ALA A 32 -2.34 -9.77 6.24
CA ALA A 32 -2.00 -8.45 6.76
C ALA A 32 -3.24 -7.59 6.97
N TYR A 33 -3.18 -6.72 7.97
CA TYR A 33 -4.13 -5.65 8.20
C TYR A 33 -3.41 -4.31 8.01
N ASN A 34 -3.90 -3.52 7.06
CA ASN A 34 -3.19 -2.36 6.55
C ASN A 34 -4.02 -1.09 6.73
N ALA A 35 -3.36 -0.01 7.11
CA ALA A 35 -3.82 1.35 6.91
C ALA A 35 -3.27 1.82 5.55
N THR A 36 -4.12 2.38 4.71
CA THR A 36 -3.76 2.81 3.36
C THR A 36 -4.03 4.29 3.16
N PHE A 37 -3.17 4.91 2.38
CA PHE A 37 -3.19 6.33 2.07
C PHE A 37 -2.88 6.52 0.58
N VAL A 38 -3.51 7.50 -0.01
CA VAL A 38 -3.06 8.11 -1.26
C VAL A 38 -2.54 9.49 -0.90
N LEU A 39 -1.23 9.66 -0.98
CA LEU A 39 -0.59 10.96 -0.76
C LEU A 39 -0.76 11.78 -2.03
N ASP A 40 -1.80 12.58 -2.07
CA ASP A 40 -2.15 13.48 -3.17
C ASP A 40 -1.84 14.91 -2.76
N LYS A 41 -0.86 15.52 -3.40
CA LYS A 41 -0.46 16.90 -3.08
C LYS A 41 -1.54 17.91 -3.46
N GLY A 42 -2.31 17.66 -4.53
CA GLY A 42 -3.39 18.55 -4.95
C GLY A 42 -4.55 18.55 -3.96
N LEU A 43 -5.08 17.36 -3.65
CA LEU A 43 -6.23 17.24 -2.74
C LEU A 43 -5.89 17.57 -1.29
N SER A 44 -4.67 17.25 -0.84
CA SER A 44 -4.26 17.53 0.55
C SER A 44 -3.98 19.00 0.83
N GLU A 45 -3.70 19.79 -0.19
CA GLU A 45 -3.49 21.25 -0.08
C GLU A 45 -4.79 22.04 -0.30
N ASP A 46 -5.84 21.42 -0.82
CA ASP A 46 -7.13 22.06 -1.05
C ASP A 46 -7.98 22.02 0.23
N PRO A 47 -8.37 23.19 0.79
CA PRO A 47 -9.12 23.27 2.05
C PRO A 47 -10.52 22.66 1.98
N ARG A 48 -11.02 22.32 0.78
CA ARG A 48 -12.31 21.64 0.60
C ARG A 48 -12.26 20.14 0.90
N TYR A 49 -11.07 19.57 1.05
CA TYR A 49 -10.90 18.13 1.24
C TYR A 49 -10.23 17.81 2.57
N ASN A 50 -10.82 16.88 3.30
CA ASN A 50 -10.27 16.34 4.53
C ASN A 50 -9.91 14.87 4.32
N SER A 51 -8.62 14.55 4.46
CA SER A 51 -8.09 13.21 4.25
C SER A 51 -8.48 12.25 5.37
N LYS A 52 -9.08 11.11 5.03
CA LYS A 52 -9.50 10.07 5.96
C LYS A 52 -8.82 8.76 5.65
N MET A 53 -8.11 8.23 6.63
CA MET A 53 -7.41 6.95 6.54
C MET A 53 -8.36 5.79 6.29
N THR A 54 -8.01 4.88 5.38
CA THR A 54 -8.75 3.65 5.15
C THR A 54 -7.98 2.44 5.68
N TYR A 55 -8.74 1.42 6.10
CA TYR A 55 -8.20 0.18 6.62
C TYR A 55 -8.64 -0.99 5.75
N ASN A 56 -7.68 -1.82 5.35
CA ASN A 56 -7.93 -2.92 4.45
C ASN A 56 -7.25 -4.20 4.93
N TRP A 57 -7.93 -5.32 4.74
CA TRP A 57 -7.37 -6.63 5.01
C TRP A 57 -6.84 -7.24 3.71
N ALA A 58 -5.58 -7.69 3.75
CA ALA A 58 -4.97 -8.56 2.75
C ALA A 58 -5.08 -10.01 3.25
N PRO A 59 -6.10 -10.77 2.82
CA PRO A 59 -6.48 -12.02 3.48
C PRO A 59 -5.45 -13.14 3.29
N VAL A 60 -4.82 -13.20 2.11
CA VAL A 60 -3.83 -14.23 1.78
C VAL A 60 -2.71 -13.65 0.93
N GLY A 61 -1.49 -13.96 1.34
CA GLY A 61 -0.28 -13.81 0.55
C GLY A 61 0.55 -15.08 0.63
N PHE A 62 1.39 -15.29 -0.37
CA PHE A 62 2.35 -16.39 -0.42
C PHE A 62 3.76 -15.83 -0.40
N ASN A 63 4.65 -16.55 0.26
CA ASN A 63 6.06 -16.18 0.39
C ASN A 63 6.94 -17.39 0.03
N VAL A 64 7.97 -17.13 -0.76
CA VAL A 64 9.06 -18.07 -1.03
C VAL A 64 10.35 -17.37 -0.67
N GLY A 65 11.17 -17.98 0.17
CA GLY A 65 12.43 -17.37 0.54
C GLY A 65 13.59 -18.35 0.59
N VAL A 66 14.78 -17.78 0.49
CA VAL A 66 16.05 -18.49 0.56
C VAL A 66 16.97 -17.76 1.53
N ASP A 67 17.28 -18.40 2.63
CA ASP A 67 18.25 -17.91 3.62
C ASP A 67 19.63 -18.46 3.27
N PHE A 68 20.56 -17.61 2.83
CA PHE A 68 21.93 -17.95 2.48
C PHE A 68 22.82 -18.10 3.71
N SER A 69 22.42 -17.46 4.81
CA SER A 69 23.10 -17.52 6.09
C SER A 69 22.10 -17.35 7.24
N ARG A 70 22.60 -17.42 8.48
CA ARG A 70 21.80 -17.15 9.67
C ARG A 70 21.33 -15.69 9.80
N SER A 71 21.93 -14.78 9.01
CA SER A 71 21.70 -13.33 9.12
C SER A 71 21.24 -12.68 7.84
N PHE A 72 21.26 -13.41 6.70
CA PHE A 72 20.89 -12.85 5.41
C PHE A 72 20.15 -13.86 4.53
N GLY A 73 19.10 -13.40 3.87
CA GLY A 73 18.32 -14.14 2.91
C GLY A 73 17.63 -13.22 1.90
N LEU A 74 16.93 -13.83 0.97
CA LEU A 74 16.03 -13.18 0.01
C LEU A 74 14.67 -13.83 0.10
N SER A 75 13.61 -13.05 -0.10
CA SER A 75 12.25 -13.56 -0.25
C SER A 75 11.49 -12.85 -1.36
N LEU A 76 10.68 -13.63 -2.05
CA LEU A 76 9.69 -13.16 -3.01
C LEU A 76 8.32 -13.44 -2.43
N GLU A 77 7.44 -12.46 -2.48
CA GLU A 77 6.07 -12.61 -2.02
C GLU A 77 5.08 -12.33 -3.15
N ALA A 78 3.87 -12.84 -3.02
CA ALA A 78 2.73 -12.52 -3.86
C ALA A 78 1.54 -12.24 -2.94
N ILE A 79 1.07 -10.98 -2.91
CA ILE A 79 0.06 -10.53 -1.94
C ILE A 79 -1.03 -9.77 -2.68
N LEU A 80 -2.28 -10.21 -2.53
CA LEU A 80 -3.44 -9.44 -2.95
C LEU A 80 -3.70 -8.35 -1.91
N SER A 81 -3.68 -7.09 -2.33
CA SER A 81 -3.80 -5.94 -1.45
C SER A 81 -4.81 -4.94 -2.01
N LYS A 82 -5.67 -4.43 -1.13
CA LYS A 82 -6.49 -3.25 -1.43
C LYS A 82 -5.78 -2.02 -0.88
N GLN A 83 -5.79 -0.96 -1.66
CA GLN A 83 -5.22 0.34 -1.32
C GLN A 83 -6.22 1.42 -1.69
N GLY A 84 -6.13 2.58 -1.09
CA GLY A 84 -7.01 3.68 -1.40
C GLY A 84 -7.05 4.73 -0.31
N GLN A 85 -7.91 5.71 -0.51
CA GLN A 85 -8.09 6.86 0.36
C GLN A 85 -9.52 7.37 0.24
N ILE A 86 -10.06 7.91 1.33
CA ILE A 86 -11.27 8.70 1.32
C ILE A 86 -10.89 10.15 1.61
N TYR A 87 -11.38 11.07 0.79
CA TYR A 87 -11.34 12.50 1.02
C TYR A 87 -12.76 12.97 1.28
N GLU A 88 -13.04 13.41 2.52
CA GLU A 88 -14.31 14.05 2.86
C GLU A 88 -14.33 15.43 2.22
N ILE A 89 -15.43 15.78 1.55
CA ILE A 89 -15.66 17.10 0.98
C ILE A 89 -16.38 17.93 2.01
N ILE A 90 -15.78 19.07 2.37
CA ILE A 90 -16.32 19.98 3.37
C ILE A 90 -16.74 21.30 2.75
N ASP A 91 -17.81 21.88 3.28
CA ASP A 91 -18.25 23.22 2.92
C ASP A 91 -17.52 24.32 3.73
N ILE A 92 -17.89 25.58 3.51
CA ILE A 92 -17.33 26.74 4.22
C ILE A 92 -17.61 26.69 5.74
N ALA A 93 -18.66 25.97 6.16
CA ALA A 93 -19.02 25.77 7.56
C ALA A 93 -18.37 24.53 8.19
N GLU A 94 -17.38 23.91 7.50
CA GLU A 94 -16.70 22.67 7.89
C GLU A 94 -17.66 21.46 8.00
N THR A 95 -18.82 21.52 7.33
CA THR A 95 -19.76 20.40 7.28
C THR A 95 -19.37 19.45 6.18
N VAL A 96 -19.38 18.13 6.45
CA VAL A 96 -19.13 17.11 5.42
C VAL A 96 -20.36 17.06 4.50
N VAL A 97 -20.14 17.40 3.23
CA VAL A 97 -21.16 17.45 2.18
C VAL A 97 -21.03 16.37 1.12
N GLY A 98 -19.94 15.60 1.19
CA GLY A 98 -19.70 14.50 0.27
C GLY A 98 -18.40 13.78 0.57
N GLU A 99 -18.06 12.81 -0.28
CA GLU A 99 -16.78 12.14 -0.24
C GLU A 99 -16.25 11.86 -1.65
N ARG A 100 -14.94 11.85 -1.76
CA ARG A 100 -14.19 11.38 -2.93
C ARG A 100 -13.42 10.14 -2.51
N ARG A 101 -13.77 9.01 -3.07
CA ARG A 101 -13.23 7.70 -2.71
C ARG A 101 -12.33 7.17 -3.82
N ILE A 102 -11.11 6.84 -3.48
CA ILE A 102 -10.14 6.17 -4.36
C ILE A 102 -10.01 4.74 -3.87
N ASP A 103 -10.39 3.77 -4.69
CA ASP A 103 -10.29 2.34 -4.40
C ASP A 103 -9.42 1.65 -5.46
N MET A 104 -8.40 0.92 -5.02
CA MET A 104 -7.48 0.18 -5.89
C MET A 104 -7.20 -1.20 -5.34
N SER A 105 -7.11 -2.16 -6.24
CA SER A 105 -6.73 -3.54 -5.93
C SER A 105 -5.47 -3.91 -6.68
N TYR A 106 -4.47 -4.46 -5.98
CA TYR A 106 -3.17 -4.84 -6.54
C TYR A 106 -2.81 -6.28 -6.23
N LEU A 107 -2.10 -6.90 -7.17
CA LEU A 107 -1.22 -8.02 -6.88
C LEU A 107 0.19 -7.45 -6.65
N ASN A 108 0.64 -7.46 -5.41
CA ASN A 108 1.95 -6.98 -4.99
C ASN A 108 2.98 -8.11 -5.04
N LEU A 109 4.13 -7.85 -5.67
CA LEU A 109 5.24 -8.77 -5.85
C LEU A 109 6.53 -8.15 -5.30
N PRO A 110 6.73 -8.09 -3.98
CA PRO A 110 7.95 -7.59 -3.39
C PRO A 110 9.08 -8.65 -3.46
N LEU A 111 10.26 -8.20 -3.85
CA LEU A 111 11.52 -8.94 -3.74
C LEU A 111 12.32 -8.32 -2.60
N LEU A 112 12.39 -9.01 -1.46
CA LEU A 112 12.94 -8.47 -0.22
C LEU A 112 14.29 -9.10 0.13
N MET A 113 15.26 -8.27 0.44
CA MET A 113 16.45 -8.67 1.19
C MET A 113 16.06 -8.82 2.66
N ARG A 114 16.36 -9.97 3.24
CA ARG A 114 16.05 -10.29 4.63
C ARG A 114 17.32 -10.24 5.48
N PHE A 115 17.31 -9.41 6.50
CA PHE A 115 18.36 -9.29 7.50
C PHE A 115 17.84 -9.83 8.82
N MET A 116 18.50 -10.82 9.39
CA MET A 116 18.03 -11.52 10.57
C MET A 116 19.07 -11.43 11.69
N SER A 117 18.61 -11.21 12.91
CA SER A 117 19.48 -11.31 14.09
C SER A 117 19.88 -12.77 14.35
N LYS A 118 20.97 -12.97 15.07
CA LYS A 118 21.44 -14.34 15.44
C LYS A 118 20.49 -15.07 16.40
N GLY A 119 19.45 -14.43 16.92
CA GLY A 119 18.40 -14.97 17.77
C GLY A 119 18.87 -15.80 18.94
N ASN A 120 18.25 -15.61 20.10
CA ASN A 120 18.39 -16.49 21.25
C ASN A 120 17.00 -17.00 21.61
N ALA A 121 16.91 -18.28 22.05
CA ALA A 121 15.67 -18.86 22.59
C ALA A 121 14.47 -18.93 21.64
N GLY A 122 14.70 -19.17 20.33
CA GLY A 122 13.60 -19.47 19.38
C GLY A 122 12.89 -18.24 18.78
N ALA A 123 13.39 -17.04 19.06
CA ALA A 123 12.90 -15.80 18.40
C ALA A 123 14.05 -15.02 17.77
N ARG A 124 13.83 -14.43 16.61
CA ARG A 124 14.81 -13.63 15.87
C ARG A 124 14.16 -12.36 15.36
N ALA A 125 14.80 -11.22 15.61
CA ALA A 125 14.41 -9.99 14.92
C ALA A 125 14.79 -10.08 13.43
N ASN A 126 13.93 -9.57 12.59
CA ASN A 126 14.18 -9.45 11.15
C ASN A 126 13.90 -8.03 10.67
N PHE A 127 14.65 -7.63 9.63
CA PHE A 127 14.42 -6.43 8.85
C PHE A 127 14.43 -6.82 7.38
N ASN A 128 13.41 -6.43 6.66
CA ASN A 128 13.25 -6.75 5.25
C ASN A 128 13.15 -5.44 4.46
N LEU A 129 13.81 -5.38 3.32
CA LEU A 129 13.82 -4.20 2.45
C LEU A 129 13.99 -4.61 1.01
N GLY A 130 13.24 -4.01 0.09
CA GLY A 130 13.43 -4.24 -1.33
C GLY A 130 12.40 -3.58 -2.23
N PRO A 131 12.60 -3.70 -3.54
CA PRO A 131 11.65 -3.25 -4.54
C PRO A 131 10.40 -4.11 -4.53
N GLN A 132 9.27 -3.49 -4.86
CA GLN A 132 7.99 -4.14 -5.07
C GLN A 132 7.43 -3.73 -6.42
N LEU A 133 7.00 -4.71 -7.19
CA LEU A 133 6.18 -4.51 -8.37
C LEU A 133 4.72 -4.69 -7.98
N SER A 134 3.88 -3.70 -8.24
CA SER A 134 2.44 -3.75 -7.95
C SER A 134 1.67 -3.75 -9.26
N LEU A 135 0.95 -4.83 -9.53
CA LEU A 135 0.15 -5.03 -10.73
C LEU A 135 -1.31 -4.68 -10.42
N LEU A 136 -1.82 -3.64 -11.05
CA LEU A 136 -3.18 -3.16 -10.86
C LEU A 136 -4.20 -4.18 -11.38
N GLN A 137 -5.08 -4.65 -10.49
CA GLN A 137 -6.17 -5.54 -10.82
C GLN A 137 -7.44 -4.76 -11.13
N ASP A 138 -7.74 -3.78 -10.29
CA ASP A 138 -8.92 -2.92 -10.43
C ASP A 138 -8.64 -1.56 -9.78
N ALA A 139 -9.26 -0.48 -10.33
CA ALA A 139 -9.20 0.85 -9.76
C ALA A 139 -10.42 1.66 -10.17
N SER A 140 -10.93 2.42 -9.22
CA SER A 140 -11.98 3.42 -9.43
C SER A 140 -11.79 4.59 -8.48
N GLU A 141 -12.19 5.76 -8.94
CA GLU A 141 -12.29 6.97 -8.15
C GLU A 141 -13.68 7.54 -8.32
N VAL A 142 -14.42 7.63 -7.22
CA VAL A 142 -15.84 7.99 -7.21
C VAL A 142 -16.02 9.24 -6.37
N LEU A 143 -16.77 10.18 -6.91
CA LEU A 143 -17.23 11.39 -6.25
C LEU A 143 -18.69 11.23 -5.88
N GLU A 144 -19.05 11.47 -4.61
CA GLU A 144 -20.41 11.36 -4.11
C GLU A 144 -20.74 12.55 -3.21
N TYR A 145 -21.88 13.20 -3.46
CA TYR A 145 -22.40 14.25 -2.60
C TYR A 145 -23.64 13.76 -1.83
N THR A 146 -23.61 13.98 -0.53
CA THR A 146 -24.73 13.64 0.35
C THR A 146 -25.69 14.81 0.49
N ALA A 147 -26.96 14.52 0.79
CA ALA A 147 -27.92 15.59 1.10
C ALA A 147 -27.46 16.40 2.32
N HIS A 148 -27.41 17.71 2.19
CA HIS A 148 -26.96 18.60 3.26
C HIS A 148 -27.69 19.94 3.20
N THR A 149 -27.74 20.64 4.34
CA THR A 149 -28.32 21.97 4.43
C THR A 149 -27.22 23.02 4.32
N GLN A 150 -27.40 23.99 3.43
CA GLN A 150 -26.44 25.06 3.20
C GLN A 150 -27.12 26.44 3.21
N THR A 151 -26.41 27.44 3.75
CA THR A 151 -26.85 28.83 3.73
C THR A 151 -26.12 29.59 2.62
N PHE A 152 -26.89 30.20 1.74
CA PHE A 152 -26.41 30.97 0.59
C PHE A 152 -26.55 32.47 0.89
N PRO A 153 -25.53 33.28 0.59
CA PRO A 153 -25.62 34.74 0.69
C PRO A 153 -26.77 35.31 -0.15
N GLN A 154 -27.27 36.48 0.25
CA GLN A 154 -28.31 37.21 -0.51
C GLN A 154 -27.90 37.40 -1.98
N GLY A 155 -28.80 37.07 -2.89
CA GLY A 155 -28.58 37.22 -4.34
C GLY A 155 -27.83 36.05 -4.99
N THR A 156 -27.48 34.99 -4.25
CA THR A 156 -26.91 33.76 -4.80
C THR A 156 -28.03 32.92 -5.43
N SER A 157 -27.81 32.38 -6.64
CA SER A 157 -28.70 31.37 -7.23
C SER A 157 -28.60 30.06 -6.49
N LEU A 158 -29.73 29.47 -6.12
CA LEU A 158 -29.76 28.14 -5.51
C LEU A 158 -29.42 27.05 -6.54
N PRO A 159 -28.74 25.98 -6.14
CA PRO A 159 -28.56 24.81 -6.97
C PRO A 159 -29.89 24.19 -7.40
N GLU A 160 -29.89 23.53 -8.56
CA GLU A 160 -31.06 22.81 -9.06
C GLU A 160 -31.45 21.68 -8.09
N GLY A 161 -32.75 21.54 -7.85
CA GLY A 161 -33.30 20.53 -6.93
C GLY A 161 -33.23 20.91 -5.44
N ALA A 162 -32.80 22.12 -5.07
CA ALA A 162 -32.83 22.59 -3.70
C ALA A 162 -34.27 22.56 -3.11
N THR A 163 -34.42 22.05 -1.90
CA THR A 163 -35.68 21.93 -1.14
C THR A 163 -35.59 22.65 0.21
N ASP A 164 -36.67 22.71 0.93
CA ASP A 164 -36.76 23.31 2.28
C ASP A 164 -36.17 24.71 2.35
N VAL A 165 -36.50 25.54 1.34
CA VAL A 165 -35.94 26.88 1.18
C VAL A 165 -36.49 27.83 2.21
N VAL A 166 -35.65 28.35 3.10
CA VAL A 166 -35.99 29.30 4.16
C VAL A 166 -35.21 30.60 3.93
N GLN A 167 -35.93 31.71 3.84
CA GLN A 167 -35.31 33.03 3.78
C GLN A 167 -35.03 33.54 5.21
N ASN A 168 -33.78 33.89 5.47
CA ASN A 168 -33.35 34.40 6.76
C ASN A 168 -33.58 35.91 6.89
N PRO A 169 -33.67 36.48 8.11
CA PRO A 169 -33.87 37.91 8.33
C PRO A 169 -32.76 38.82 7.78
N ASP A 170 -31.53 38.26 7.60
CA ASP A 170 -30.38 38.96 7.04
C ASP A 170 -30.37 38.97 5.51
N GLY A 171 -31.36 38.37 4.88
CA GLY A 171 -31.50 38.25 3.42
C GLY A 171 -30.78 37.02 2.83
N SER A 172 -30.06 36.24 3.62
CA SER A 172 -29.53 34.96 3.19
C SER A 172 -30.63 33.91 3.01
N VAL A 173 -30.34 32.83 2.31
CA VAL A 173 -31.29 31.74 2.07
C VAL A 173 -30.66 30.42 2.50
N THR A 174 -31.34 29.71 3.39
CA THR A 174 -30.98 28.33 3.81
C THR A 174 -31.81 27.35 3.01
N ALA A 175 -31.16 26.38 2.38
CA ALA A 175 -31.84 25.35 1.60
C ALA A 175 -31.18 23.98 1.81
N THR A 176 -31.96 22.92 1.64
CA THR A 176 -31.47 21.55 1.58
C THR A 176 -31.07 21.20 0.15
N ILE A 177 -29.80 20.87 -0.04
CA ILE A 177 -29.24 20.41 -1.32
C ILE A 177 -29.40 18.87 -1.34
N PRO A 178 -30.04 18.30 -2.37
CA PRO A 178 -30.22 16.85 -2.47
C PRO A 178 -28.92 16.14 -2.71
N SER A 179 -28.86 14.86 -2.34
CA SER A 179 -27.74 13.98 -2.73
C SER A 179 -27.66 13.84 -4.24
N GLN A 180 -26.45 13.72 -4.75
CA GLN A 180 -26.20 13.43 -6.16
C GLN A 180 -25.87 11.95 -6.34
N SER A 181 -26.16 11.40 -7.53
CA SER A 181 -25.72 10.04 -7.87
C SER A 181 -24.20 10.00 -7.88
N PRO A 182 -23.60 8.91 -7.35
CA PRO A 182 -22.15 8.73 -7.42
C PRO A 182 -21.63 8.84 -8.84
N GLU A 183 -20.58 9.61 -9.06
CA GLU A 183 -19.91 9.80 -10.33
C GLU A 183 -18.52 9.15 -10.31
N GLU A 184 -18.28 8.20 -11.22
CA GLU A 184 -16.96 7.61 -11.42
C GLU A 184 -16.13 8.58 -12.30
N ILE A 185 -15.20 9.33 -11.65
CA ILE A 185 -14.39 10.33 -12.33
C ILE A 185 -13.13 9.75 -12.98
N PHE A 186 -12.57 8.69 -12.40
CA PHE A 186 -11.47 7.92 -12.96
C PHE A 186 -11.68 6.43 -12.78
N SER A 187 -11.26 5.63 -13.76
CA SER A 187 -11.36 4.18 -13.68
C SER A 187 -10.25 3.46 -14.43
N LYS A 188 -9.96 2.24 -14.01
CA LYS A 188 -9.06 1.36 -14.75
C LYS A 188 -9.59 1.08 -16.17
N LYS A 189 -10.91 0.99 -16.34
CA LYS A 189 -11.53 0.69 -17.64
C LYS A 189 -11.32 1.81 -18.66
N ALA A 190 -11.29 3.06 -18.19
CA ALA A 190 -10.96 4.23 -19.01
C ALA A 190 -9.45 4.39 -19.24
N ASN A 191 -8.62 3.52 -18.65
CA ASN A 191 -7.16 3.59 -18.71
C ASN A 191 -6.57 4.81 -17.99
N ASP A 192 -7.25 5.29 -16.95
CA ASP A 192 -6.82 6.48 -16.19
C ASP A 192 -5.67 6.17 -15.22
N PHE A 193 -5.53 4.89 -14.83
CA PHE A 193 -4.51 4.41 -13.91
C PHE A 193 -3.43 3.57 -14.61
N LYS A 194 -2.20 3.65 -14.11
CA LYS A 194 -1.11 2.78 -14.57
C LYS A 194 -1.37 1.32 -14.18
N ASN A 195 -1.18 0.41 -15.13
CA ASN A 195 -1.33 -1.02 -14.87
C ASN A 195 -0.23 -1.57 -13.94
N THR A 196 0.86 -0.84 -13.77
CA THR A 196 2.03 -1.28 -13.01
C THR A 196 2.61 -0.11 -12.25
N GLU A 197 2.86 -0.30 -10.95
CA GLU A 197 3.57 0.65 -10.10
C GLU A 197 4.83 0.04 -9.54
N PHE A 198 5.87 0.87 -9.41
CA PHE A 198 7.09 0.53 -8.69
C PHE A 198 7.03 1.14 -7.30
N GLN A 199 7.18 0.28 -6.31
CA GLN A 199 7.14 0.66 -4.90
C GLN A 199 8.42 0.19 -4.20
N ILE A 200 8.72 0.78 -3.05
CA ILE A 200 9.68 0.26 -2.11
C ILE A 200 8.93 -0.33 -0.93
N ALA A 201 9.33 -1.53 -0.51
CA ALA A 201 8.75 -2.21 0.65
C ALA A 201 9.80 -2.36 1.73
N ALA A 202 9.44 -1.99 2.96
CA ALA A 202 10.26 -2.20 4.15
C ALA A 202 9.42 -2.86 5.25
N ALA A 203 10.02 -3.78 6.01
CA ALA A 203 9.35 -4.41 7.13
C ALA A 203 10.33 -4.69 8.26
N PHE A 204 9.86 -4.59 9.49
CA PHE A 204 10.60 -4.93 10.70
C PHE A 204 9.73 -5.80 11.61
N GLY A 205 10.29 -6.86 12.17
CA GLY A 205 9.53 -7.75 13.01
C GLY A 205 10.32 -8.88 13.65
N LEU A 206 9.59 -9.95 13.96
CA LEU A 206 10.10 -11.13 14.65
C LEU A 206 9.73 -12.40 13.89
N ASP A 207 10.68 -13.33 13.79
CA ASP A 207 10.45 -14.72 13.43
C ASP A 207 10.49 -15.54 14.72
N ILE A 208 9.41 -16.26 15.02
CA ILE A 208 9.27 -17.10 16.23
C ILE A 208 9.24 -18.55 15.80
N ASP A 209 10.23 -19.33 16.22
CA ASP A 209 10.31 -20.75 15.88
C ASP A 209 9.24 -21.56 16.65
N LEU A 210 8.28 -22.13 15.93
CA LEU A 210 7.25 -23.02 16.49
C LEU A 210 7.73 -24.47 16.55
N SER A 211 8.57 -24.85 15.60
CA SER A 211 9.19 -26.19 15.55
C SER A 211 10.50 -26.15 14.76
N LYS A 212 11.11 -27.31 14.51
CA LYS A 212 12.34 -27.41 13.68
C LYS A 212 12.13 -26.92 12.24
N HIS A 213 10.92 -27.03 11.73
CA HIS A 213 10.59 -26.73 10.35
C HIS A 213 9.53 -25.63 10.19
N LEU A 214 8.96 -25.15 11.30
CA LEU A 214 7.87 -24.19 11.26
C LEU A 214 8.22 -22.95 12.07
N TYR A 215 8.01 -21.76 11.49
CA TYR A 215 8.10 -20.51 12.23
C TYR A 215 6.93 -19.59 11.92
N LEU A 216 6.59 -18.74 12.88
CA LEU A 216 5.65 -17.63 12.76
C LEU A 216 6.45 -16.36 12.52
N SER A 217 6.09 -15.60 11.52
CA SER A 217 6.58 -14.22 11.34
C SER A 217 5.50 -13.22 11.75
N THR A 218 5.91 -12.17 12.45
CA THR A 218 5.08 -10.99 12.71
C THR A 218 5.90 -9.75 12.44
N GLN A 219 5.37 -8.81 11.64
CA GLN A 219 6.14 -7.64 11.22
C GLN A 219 5.23 -6.43 10.95
N ILE A 220 5.75 -5.26 11.25
CA ILE A 220 5.21 -4.00 10.76
C ILE A 220 5.83 -3.78 9.37
N ARG A 221 4.99 -3.47 8.40
CA ARG A 221 5.39 -3.29 7.01
C ARG A 221 4.92 -1.94 6.50
N ALA A 222 5.75 -1.29 5.70
CA ALA A 222 5.43 -0.09 4.94
C ALA A 222 5.78 -0.29 3.47
N ASN A 223 4.89 0.13 2.57
CA ASN A 223 5.12 0.15 1.12
C ASN A 223 4.83 1.57 0.64
N TYR A 224 5.75 2.13 -0.15
CA TYR A 224 5.62 3.47 -0.72
C TYR A 224 5.81 3.44 -2.22
N SER A 225 4.87 4.04 -2.97
CA SER A 225 4.96 4.16 -4.42
C SER A 225 6.01 5.22 -4.81
N LEU A 226 6.87 4.86 -5.76
CA LEU A 226 7.87 5.76 -6.31
C LEU A 226 7.38 6.47 -7.59
N THR A 227 6.19 6.14 -8.03
CA THR A 227 5.60 6.67 -9.28
C THR A 227 4.17 7.13 -9.02
N ASP A 228 3.72 8.15 -9.74
CA ASP A 228 2.31 8.53 -9.77
C ASP A 228 1.47 7.35 -10.29
N MET A 229 0.35 7.09 -9.64
CA MET A 229 -0.55 5.98 -9.98
C MET A 229 -1.36 6.23 -11.25
N ARG A 230 -1.53 7.49 -11.67
CA ARG A 230 -2.29 7.88 -12.86
C ARG A 230 -1.46 7.71 -14.13
N ASN A 231 -2.11 7.48 -15.24
CA ASN A 231 -1.48 7.48 -16.56
C ASN A 231 -0.99 8.88 -16.95
N GLY A 232 0.01 8.92 -17.84
CA GLY A 232 0.63 10.16 -18.31
C GLY A 232 -0.38 11.09 -18.97
N ASP A 233 -1.29 10.56 -19.78
CA ASP A 233 -2.33 11.32 -20.51
C ASP A 233 -3.27 12.04 -19.54
N VAL A 234 -3.65 11.40 -18.42
CA VAL A 234 -4.47 12.01 -17.36
C VAL A 234 -3.71 13.14 -16.68
N ILE A 235 -2.43 12.91 -16.33
CA ILE A 235 -1.59 13.93 -15.69
C ILE A 235 -1.41 15.14 -16.63
N GLU A 236 -1.21 14.90 -17.92
CA GLU A 236 -1.07 15.95 -18.92
C GLU A 236 -2.38 16.75 -19.09
N ALA A 237 -3.53 16.09 -19.18
CA ALA A 237 -4.83 16.75 -19.25
C ALA A 237 -5.08 17.65 -18.04
N ILE A 238 -4.83 17.14 -16.81
CA ILE A 238 -4.98 17.92 -15.59
C ILE A 238 -4.02 19.12 -15.58
N SER A 239 -2.76 18.95 -16.00
CA SER A 239 -1.77 20.02 -16.01
C SER A 239 -2.09 21.13 -17.01
N ASN A 240 -2.78 20.78 -18.10
CA ASN A 240 -3.24 21.73 -19.13
C ASN A 240 -4.57 22.41 -18.75
N GLY A 241 -5.20 22.02 -17.62
CA GLY A 241 -6.48 22.54 -17.20
C GLY A 241 -7.68 21.93 -17.93
N ASP A 242 -7.48 20.86 -18.69
CA ASP A 242 -8.53 20.13 -19.43
C ASP A 242 -9.19 19.05 -18.57
N GLY A 243 -8.61 18.77 -17.39
CA GLY A 243 -9.10 17.75 -16.48
C GLY A 243 -10.03 18.30 -15.39
N SER A 244 -10.92 17.44 -14.89
CA SER A 244 -11.81 17.75 -13.76
C SER A 244 -11.14 17.58 -12.40
N ASP A 245 -9.82 17.49 -12.34
CA ASP A 245 -9.06 17.18 -11.14
C ASP A 245 -8.09 18.30 -10.75
N ILE A 246 -7.59 18.23 -9.52
CA ILE A 246 -6.60 19.15 -8.97
C ILE A 246 -5.21 18.62 -9.28
N PHE A 247 -4.34 19.49 -9.82
CA PHE A 247 -2.96 19.13 -10.14
C PHE A 247 -2.16 18.80 -8.86
N GLY A 248 -1.49 17.66 -8.85
CA GLY A 248 -0.60 17.22 -7.79
C GLY A 248 -0.12 15.78 -8.05
N GLU A 249 1.05 15.42 -7.53
CA GLU A 249 1.54 14.03 -7.58
C GLU A 249 0.73 13.15 -6.63
N ARG A 250 0.43 11.92 -7.06
CA ARG A 250 -0.28 10.92 -6.27
C ARG A 250 0.58 9.69 -6.06
N ALA A 251 0.88 9.36 -4.81
CA ALA A 251 1.64 8.18 -4.43
C ALA A 251 0.88 7.32 -3.43
N ASN A 252 0.88 6.01 -3.63
CA ASN A 252 0.34 5.07 -2.66
C ASN A 252 1.29 4.90 -1.48
N LEU A 253 0.76 4.96 -0.27
CA LEU A 253 1.42 4.57 0.98
C LEU A 253 0.55 3.56 1.72
N LEU A 254 1.15 2.45 2.10
CA LEU A 254 0.54 1.43 2.92
C LEU A 254 1.41 1.18 4.14
N VAL A 255 0.80 1.15 5.32
CA VAL A 255 1.44 0.74 6.56
C VAL A 255 0.56 -0.28 7.25
N GLY A 256 1.12 -1.42 7.67
CA GLY A 256 0.30 -2.47 8.27
C GLY A 256 1.07 -3.45 9.13
N VAL A 257 0.31 -4.36 9.74
CA VAL A 257 0.83 -5.51 10.46
C VAL A 257 0.61 -6.75 9.61
N GLN A 258 1.68 -7.46 9.33
CA GLN A 258 1.67 -8.73 8.60
C GLN A 258 2.03 -9.88 9.54
N VAL A 259 1.27 -10.97 9.43
CA VAL A 259 1.54 -12.22 10.15
C VAL A 259 1.64 -13.35 9.13
N GLY A 260 2.58 -14.26 9.31
CA GLY A 260 2.79 -15.37 8.40
C GLY A 260 3.24 -16.64 9.09
N VAL A 261 2.88 -17.78 8.50
CA VAL A 261 3.36 -19.09 8.90
C VAL A 261 4.21 -19.65 7.78
N HIS A 262 5.42 -20.09 8.11
CA HIS A 262 6.43 -20.51 7.15
C HIS A 262 6.95 -21.90 7.46
N TYR A 263 7.05 -22.72 6.43
CA TYR A 263 7.69 -24.04 6.50
C TYR A 263 9.07 -24.00 5.87
N MET A 264 10.07 -24.49 6.60
CA MET A 264 11.47 -24.56 6.14
C MET A 264 11.81 -25.94 5.63
N PHE A 265 12.41 -25.96 4.43
CA PHE A 265 13.01 -27.14 3.83
C PHE A 265 14.51 -27.11 4.09
N GLY A 266 15.07 -28.27 4.49
CA GLY A 266 16.51 -28.41 4.75
C GLY A 266 16.87 -28.44 6.23
N THR A 267 18.06 -28.93 6.52
CA THR A 267 18.51 -29.29 7.85
C THR A 267 19.04 -28.11 8.64
N THR A 268 18.60 -28.05 9.89
CA THR A 268 19.25 -27.49 11.07
C THR A 268 19.21 -25.99 11.28
N ARG A 269 18.03 -25.49 11.65
CA ARG A 269 18.05 -24.58 12.80
C ARG A 269 18.43 -25.44 14.02
N SER A 270 19.54 -25.15 14.67
CA SER A 270 19.93 -25.82 15.90
C SER A 270 18.95 -25.39 17.00
N PHE A 271 17.87 -26.16 17.15
CA PHE A 271 16.97 -26.03 18.28
C PHE A 271 17.71 -26.59 19.53
N LYS A 272 18.36 -25.73 20.27
CA LYS A 272 18.71 -26.04 21.66
C LYS A 272 17.48 -25.76 22.52
N TYR A 273 16.52 -26.66 22.48
CA TYR A 273 15.55 -26.78 23.56
C TYR A 273 16.34 -27.18 24.82
N LYS A 274 16.58 -26.26 25.75
CA LYS A 274 16.97 -26.61 27.09
C LYS A 274 15.74 -27.27 27.73
N SER A 275 15.68 -28.60 27.71
CA SER A 275 14.81 -29.33 28.63
C SER A 275 15.26 -28.95 30.04
N GLY A 276 14.42 -28.19 30.73
CA GLY A 276 14.62 -27.91 32.13
C GLY A 276 14.75 -29.25 32.90
N LYS A 277 15.83 -29.36 33.63
CA LYS A 277 15.89 -30.22 34.83
C LYS A 277 15.50 -29.35 36.00
#